data_e1ac07e84da34172270db00557866a4d
#
_entry.id   e1ac07e84da34172270db00557866a4d
#
_cell.length_a   1.000
_cell.length_b   1.000
_cell.length_c   1.000
_cell.angle_alpha   90.00
_cell.angle_beta   90.00
_cell.angle_gamma   90.00
#
_symmetry.space_group_name_H-M   'P 1'
#
loop_
_entity.id
_entity.type
_entity.pdbx_description
1 polymer ?
#
loop_
_entity_poly.entity_id
_entity_poly.type
_entity_poly.pdbx_seq_one_letter_code
_entity_poly.pdbx_strand_id
1 'polypeptide(L)'
;MNENLVNKELKKYIEENIFNGDIGKILRIENKKSKAMTVDFDTNCVRLTASNFSDLKLGYCISIHKAQGSEFDVVIIPVLNKYSIMLYKKLIYTAVTRAKKKLILIGELSALEKAILNDKENIRKTSLKDFIISCMK
;
A
#
# COMPACT_ATOMS: atom_id res chain seq x y z
N MET A 1 28.16 -23.48 -12.71
CA MET A 1 26.81 -23.24 -12.21
C MET A 1 25.90 -23.16 -13.43
N ASN A 2 25.01 -24.14 -13.59
CA ASN A 2 24.26 -24.31 -14.82
C ASN A 2 23.19 -23.22 -14.98
N GLU A 3 23.32 -22.36 -16.00
CA GLU A 3 22.33 -21.31 -16.33
C GLU A 3 20.90 -21.87 -16.53
N ASN A 4 20.77 -23.12 -16.92
CA ASN A 4 19.49 -23.80 -17.08
C ASN A 4 18.74 -24.08 -15.78
N LEU A 5 19.43 -24.25 -14.65
CA LEU A 5 18.80 -24.45 -13.33
C LEU A 5 18.22 -23.13 -12.80
N VAL A 6 18.92 -22.03 -13.00
CA VAL A 6 18.44 -20.68 -12.60
C VAL A 6 17.20 -20.28 -13.40
N ASN A 7 17.16 -20.57 -14.69
CA ASN A 7 15.99 -20.31 -15.53
C ASN A 7 14.77 -21.18 -15.21
N LYS A 8 14.98 -22.41 -14.73
CA LYS A 8 13.89 -23.31 -14.35
C LYS A 8 13.26 -22.94 -13.00
N GLU A 9 14.06 -22.48 -12.07
CA GLU A 9 13.56 -21.94 -10.79
C GLU A 9 12.83 -20.60 -11.00
N LEU A 10 13.37 -19.71 -11.83
CA LEU A 10 12.71 -18.43 -12.15
C LEU A 10 11.37 -18.58 -12.86
N LYS A 11 11.19 -19.60 -13.72
CA LYS A 11 9.88 -19.88 -14.35
C LYS A 11 8.81 -20.31 -13.36
N LYS A 12 9.19 -20.90 -12.22
CA LYS A 12 8.25 -21.30 -11.17
C LYS A 12 7.60 -20.09 -10.46
N TYR A 13 8.22 -18.93 -10.53
CA TYR A 13 7.77 -17.69 -9.83
C TYR A 13 6.92 -16.75 -10.69
N ILE A 14 6.58 -17.11 -11.93
CA ILE A 14 5.90 -16.20 -12.88
C ILE A 14 4.37 -16.20 -12.71
N GLU A 15 3.78 -17.13 -11.96
CA GLU A 15 2.31 -17.33 -11.90
C GLU A 15 1.65 -16.84 -10.60
N GLU A 16 2.35 -16.11 -9.72
CA GLU A 16 1.80 -15.72 -8.44
C GLU A 16 1.39 -14.26 -8.41
N ASN A 17 0.15 -14.02 -8.02
CA ASN A 17 -0.48 -12.70 -8.01
C ASN A 17 0.20 -11.72 -7.05
N ILE A 18 0.64 -10.58 -7.56
CA ILE A 18 1.06 -9.43 -6.79
C ILE A 18 -0.11 -8.46 -6.74
N PHE A 19 -0.45 -7.99 -5.55
CA PHE A 19 -1.55 -7.07 -5.34
C PHE A 19 -1.08 -5.63 -5.17
N ASN A 20 -1.97 -4.70 -5.46
CA ASN A 20 -1.73 -3.29 -5.19
C ASN A 20 -1.50 -3.04 -3.69
N GLY A 21 -0.30 -2.56 -3.35
CA GLY A 21 0.09 -2.30 -1.97
C GLY A 21 1.12 -3.27 -1.42
N ASP A 22 1.40 -4.37 -2.13
CA ASP A 22 2.47 -5.29 -1.75
C ASP A 22 3.82 -4.59 -1.78
N ILE A 23 4.64 -4.87 -0.77
CA ILE A 23 6.00 -4.33 -0.63
C ILE A 23 6.99 -5.45 -0.92
N GLY A 24 7.89 -5.19 -1.87
CA GLY A 24 8.91 -6.15 -2.24
C GLY A 24 10.31 -5.59 -2.11
N LYS A 25 11.28 -6.49 -1.92
CA LYS A 25 12.71 -6.19 -1.87
C LYS A 25 13.38 -6.61 -3.18
N ILE A 26 14.09 -5.70 -3.83
CA ILE A 26 14.87 -6.03 -5.02
C ILE A 26 16.03 -6.93 -4.62
N LEU A 27 16.02 -8.17 -5.10
CA LEU A 27 17.11 -9.14 -4.88
C LEU A 27 18.19 -9.01 -5.93
N ARG A 28 17.81 -8.82 -7.18
CA ARG A 28 18.73 -8.79 -8.32
C ARG A 28 18.21 -7.88 -9.42
N ILE A 29 19.11 -7.12 -10.03
CA ILE A 29 18.86 -6.37 -11.25
C ILE A 29 19.66 -7.04 -12.37
N GLU A 30 18.96 -7.44 -13.43
CA GLU A 30 19.59 -8.03 -14.60
C GLU A 30 20.21 -6.96 -15.50
N ASN A 31 21.19 -7.37 -16.31
CA ASN A 31 21.99 -6.47 -17.14
C ASN A 31 21.13 -5.53 -18.01
N LYS A 32 21.73 -4.38 -18.36
CA LYS A 32 21.11 -3.27 -19.14
C LYS A 32 20.35 -3.69 -20.42
N LYS A 33 20.65 -4.88 -20.99
CA LYS A 33 19.97 -5.40 -22.20
C LYS A 33 18.59 -6.00 -21.91
N SER A 34 18.42 -6.72 -20.79
CA SER A 34 17.16 -7.43 -20.48
C SER A 34 16.15 -6.55 -19.76
N LYS A 35 16.57 -5.41 -19.19
CA LYS A 35 15.71 -4.51 -18.38
C LYS A 35 14.73 -5.29 -17.49
N ALA A 36 15.26 -6.23 -16.71
CA ALA A 36 14.48 -7.05 -15.80
C ALA A 36 15.08 -7.02 -14.40
N MET A 37 14.25 -7.22 -13.39
CA MET A 37 14.67 -7.34 -12.00
C MET A 37 13.91 -8.46 -11.30
N THR A 38 14.53 -9.05 -10.30
CA THR A 38 13.88 -10.03 -9.42
C THR A 38 13.56 -9.35 -8.10
N VAL A 39 12.30 -9.41 -7.70
CA VAL A 39 11.79 -8.79 -6.48
C VAL A 39 11.16 -9.86 -5.61
N ASP A 40 11.50 -9.85 -4.33
CA ASP A 40 10.92 -10.70 -3.30
C ASP A 40 9.82 -9.96 -2.56
N PHE A 41 8.60 -10.50 -2.59
CA PHE A 41 7.40 -9.96 -1.96
C PHE A 41 6.98 -10.82 -0.75
N ASP A 42 7.91 -11.15 0.13
CA ASP A 42 7.72 -11.97 1.33
C ASP A 42 7.10 -13.37 1.08
N THR A 43 6.02 -13.44 0.31
CA THR A 43 5.35 -14.68 -0.07
C THR A 43 5.87 -15.24 -1.40
N ASN A 44 6.30 -14.36 -2.30
CA ASN A 44 6.57 -14.70 -3.69
C ASN A 44 7.78 -13.94 -4.25
N CYS A 45 8.65 -14.65 -4.95
CA CYS A 45 9.78 -14.04 -5.64
C CYS A 45 9.47 -13.94 -7.14
N VAL A 46 9.34 -12.73 -7.67
CA VAL A 46 8.86 -12.48 -9.02
C VAL A 46 9.89 -11.75 -9.87
N ARG A 47 10.00 -12.19 -11.13
CA ARG A 47 10.82 -11.52 -12.14
C ARG A 47 9.98 -10.50 -12.88
N LEU A 48 10.27 -9.21 -12.68
CA LEU A 48 9.59 -8.09 -13.33
C LEU A 48 10.40 -7.62 -14.54
N THR A 49 9.70 -7.33 -15.62
CA THR A 49 10.28 -6.81 -16.87
C THR A 49 9.95 -5.33 -17.05
N ALA A 50 10.54 -4.70 -18.04
CA ALA A 50 10.35 -3.28 -18.30
C ALA A 50 8.87 -2.86 -18.44
N SER A 51 7.99 -3.74 -18.90
CA SER A 51 6.54 -3.50 -18.99
C SER A 51 5.86 -3.30 -17.63
N ASN A 52 6.41 -3.89 -16.57
CA ASN A 52 5.88 -3.79 -15.22
C ASN A 52 6.43 -2.61 -14.41
N PHE A 53 7.47 -1.93 -14.92
CA PHE A 53 8.15 -0.87 -14.14
C PHE A 53 7.28 0.37 -13.91
N SER A 54 6.31 0.64 -14.78
CA SER A 54 5.35 1.74 -14.59
C SER A 54 4.51 1.58 -13.32
N ASP A 55 4.27 0.33 -12.91
CA ASP A 55 3.41 0.00 -11.77
C ASP A 55 4.18 -0.01 -10.45
N LEU A 56 5.51 0.01 -10.53
CA LEU A 56 6.39 0.02 -9.36
C LEU A 56 6.59 1.45 -8.84
N LYS A 57 6.61 1.57 -7.52
CA LYS A 57 7.01 2.79 -6.82
C LYS A 57 8.01 2.46 -5.74
N LEU A 58 8.85 3.44 -5.37
CA LEU A 58 9.79 3.26 -4.28
C LEU A 58 9.02 3.01 -2.97
N GLY A 59 9.41 1.94 -2.26
CA GLY A 59 8.71 1.45 -1.07
C GLY A 59 9.18 2.05 0.26
N TYR A 60 9.89 3.19 0.26
CA TYR A 60 10.34 3.85 1.49
C TYR A 60 9.20 4.54 2.25
N CYS A 61 8.10 4.80 1.61
CA CYS A 61 6.84 5.19 2.25
C CYS A 61 5.64 4.79 1.38
N ILE A 62 4.52 4.56 2.05
CA ILE A 62 3.25 4.22 1.39
C ILE A 62 2.13 5.10 1.92
N SER A 63 1.10 5.32 1.12
CA SER A 63 -0.08 6.03 1.61
C SER A 63 -0.92 5.13 2.52
N ILE A 64 -1.65 5.72 3.46
CA ILE A 64 -2.54 5.00 4.38
C ILE A 64 -3.54 4.13 3.62
N HIS A 65 -4.06 4.62 2.49
CA HIS A 65 -5.01 3.85 1.66
C HIS A 65 -4.39 2.60 1.05
N LYS A 66 -3.12 2.65 0.64
CA LYS A 66 -2.40 1.47 0.12
C LYS A 66 -2.00 0.49 1.22
N ALA A 67 -1.86 0.97 2.45
CA ALA A 67 -1.58 0.15 3.62
C ALA A 67 -2.82 -0.57 4.18
N GLN A 68 -4.02 -0.33 3.62
CA GLN A 68 -5.22 -1.02 4.05
C GLN A 68 -5.11 -2.53 3.79
N GLY A 69 -5.42 -3.32 4.81
CA GLY A 69 -5.27 -4.78 4.77
C GLY A 69 -3.89 -5.28 5.18
N SER A 70 -2.85 -4.44 5.15
CA SER A 70 -1.50 -4.79 5.59
C SER A 70 -1.26 -4.37 7.03
N GLU A 71 -0.35 -5.05 7.72
CA GLU A 71 0.07 -4.74 9.09
C GLU A 71 1.60 -4.73 9.18
N PHE A 72 2.14 -3.85 10.01
CA PHE A 72 3.58 -3.64 10.15
C PHE A 72 3.99 -3.66 11.62
N ASP A 73 5.16 -4.21 11.93
CA ASP A 73 5.69 -4.23 13.29
C ASP A 73 5.85 -2.82 13.86
N VAL A 74 6.33 -1.90 13.04
CA VAL A 74 6.53 -0.49 13.41
C VAL A 74 5.91 0.40 12.34
N VAL A 75 5.09 1.35 12.77
CA VAL A 75 4.48 2.36 11.90
C VAL A 75 4.90 3.74 12.35
N ILE A 76 5.36 4.55 11.41
CA ILE A 76 5.73 5.95 11.63
C ILE A 76 4.79 6.82 10.79
N ILE A 77 4.06 7.73 11.45
CA ILE A 77 3.06 8.58 10.78
C ILE A 77 3.45 10.05 10.98
N PRO A 78 3.77 10.79 9.90
CA PRO A 78 3.92 12.23 9.96
C PRO A 78 2.55 12.91 10.07
N VAL A 79 2.36 13.76 11.08
CA VAL A 79 1.12 14.51 11.34
C VAL A 79 1.44 16.01 11.35
N LEU A 80 1.11 16.71 10.27
CA LEU A 80 1.46 18.11 10.07
C LEU A 80 0.22 18.95 9.72
N ASN A 81 0.13 20.17 10.24
CA ASN A 81 -0.96 21.10 9.94
C ASN A 81 -1.11 21.39 8.43
N LYS A 82 -0.02 21.32 7.68
CA LYS A 82 -0.03 21.45 6.21
C LYS A 82 -0.98 20.46 5.53
N TYR A 83 -1.20 19.31 6.14
CA TYR A 83 -2.07 18.25 5.61
C TYR A 83 -3.43 18.19 6.30
N SER A 84 -3.79 19.20 7.08
CA SER A 84 -5.03 19.23 7.88
C SER A 84 -6.31 18.96 7.08
N ILE A 85 -6.35 19.39 5.82
CA ILE A 85 -7.50 19.15 4.91
C ILE A 85 -7.71 17.65 4.66
N MET A 86 -6.63 16.88 4.61
CA MET A 86 -6.64 15.44 4.36
C MET A 86 -6.70 14.62 5.66
N LEU A 87 -6.39 15.25 6.79
CA LEU A 87 -6.39 14.58 8.08
C LEU A 87 -7.81 14.59 8.68
N TYR A 88 -8.37 13.42 8.86
CA TYR A 88 -9.66 13.19 9.51
C TYR A 88 -9.62 11.93 10.36
N LYS A 89 -10.51 11.83 11.33
CA LYS A 89 -10.55 10.81 12.37
C LYS A 89 -10.43 9.37 11.80
N LYS A 90 -11.21 9.01 10.79
CA LYS A 90 -11.18 7.67 10.20
C LYS A 90 -9.84 7.35 9.53
N LEU A 91 -9.18 8.34 8.91
CA LEU A 91 -7.87 8.15 8.30
C LEU A 91 -6.79 7.88 9.36
N ILE A 92 -6.78 8.69 10.43
CA ILE A 92 -5.87 8.48 11.57
C ILE A 92 -6.09 7.10 12.19
N TYR A 93 -7.35 6.73 12.43
CA TYR A 93 -7.69 5.40 12.95
C TYR A 93 -7.14 4.28 12.05
N THR A 94 -7.37 4.38 10.73
CA THR A 94 -6.86 3.39 9.77
C THR A 94 -5.34 3.26 9.83
N ALA A 95 -4.64 4.39 9.94
CA ALA A 95 -3.18 4.41 10.01
C ALA A 95 -2.64 3.80 11.32
N VAL A 96 -3.24 4.16 12.44
CA VAL A 96 -2.85 3.66 13.78
C VAL A 96 -3.04 2.15 13.89
N THR A 97 -4.14 1.63 13.37
CA THR A 97 -4.44 0.19 13.39
C THR A 97 -3.54 -0.65 12.49
N ARG A 98 -2.64 -0.06 11.72
CA ARG A 98 -1.61 -0.80 10.95
C ARG A 98 -0.43 -1.24 11.79
N ALA A 99 -0.24 -0.68 12.99
CA ALA A 99 0.90 -1.00 13.85
C ALA A 99 0.62 -2.22 14.73
N LYS A 100 1.49 -3.25 14.62
CA LYS A 100 1.45 -4.45 15.50
C LYS A 100 2.13 -4.22 16.84
N LYS A 101 3.34 -3.63 16.84
CA LYS A 101 4.18 -3.53 18.03
C LYS A 101 4.43 -2.08 18.46
N LYS A 102 4.69 -1.18 17.52
CA LYS A 102 5.08 0.20 17.83
C LYS A 102 4.49 1.18 16.86
N LEU A 103 3.88 2.23 17.40
CA LEU A 103 3.41 3.39 16.66
C LEU A 103 4.24 4.61 17.05
N ILE A 104 4.71 5.36 16.07
CA ILE A 104 5.44 6.62 16.25
C ILE A 104 4.71 7.70 15.46
N LEU A 105 4.22 8.71 16.18
CA LEU A 105 3.65 9.92 15.58
C LEU A 105 4.71 11.01 15.59
N ILE A 106 4.98 11.61 14.44
CA ILE A 106 5.97 12.68 14.30
C ILE A 106 5.28 13.92 13.74
N GLY A 107 5.37 15.04 14.44
CA GLY A 107 4.83 16.30 13.95
C GLY A 107 4.14 17.14 15.02
N GLU A 108 3.02 17.73 14.67
CA GLU A 108 2.33 18.73 15.46
C GLU A 108 1.12 18.15 16.18
N LEU A 109 1.09 18.27 17.52
CA LEU A 109 -0.03 17.81 18.35
C LEU A 109 -1.34 18.49 17.95
N SER A 110 -1.29 19.77 17.63
CA SER A 110 -2.47 20.53 17.16
C SER A 110 -3.07 19.98 15.86
N ALA A 111 -2.24 19.41 14.99
CA ALA A 111 -2.71 18.75 13.76
C ALA A 111 -3.42 17.44 14.07
N LEU A 112 -2.92 16.69 15.05
CA LEU A 112 -3.54 15.45 15.52
C LEU A 112 -4.89 15.73 16.18
N GLU A 113 -4.96 16.71 17.07
CA GLU A 113 -6.20 17.12 17.74
C GLU A 113 -7.28 17.52 16.73
N LYS A 114 -6.91 18.38 15.76
CA LYS A 114 -7.82 18.76 14.67
C LYS A 114 -8.29 17.55 13.86
N ALA A 115 -7.39 16.62 13.57
CA ALA A 115 -7.73 15.41 12.81
C ALA A 115 -8.71 14.50 13.57
N ILE A 116 -8.54 14.36 14.88
CA ILE A 116 -9.43 13.57 15.74
C ILE A 116 -10.82 14.19 15.84
N LEU A 117 -10.88 15.53 15.93
CA LEU A 117 -12.14 16.27 15.98
C LEU A 117 -12.83 16.39 14.62
N ASN A 118 -12.08 16.17 13.53
CA ASN A 118 -12.61 16.23 12.17
C ASN A 118 -13.34 14.93 11.82
N ASP A 119 -14.62 14.91 12.12
CA ASP A 119 -15.52 13.77 11.83
C ASP A 119 -16.25 13.98 10.49
N LYS A 120 -15.57 14.61 9.51
CA LYS A 120 -16.13 14.77 8.16
C LYS A 120 -16.42 13.40 7.58
N GLU A 121 -17.63 12.95 7.77
CA GLU A 121 -18.16 11.87 6.96
C GLU A 121 -18.31 12.39 5.54
N ASN A 122 -17.57 11.81 4.63
CA ASN A 122 -17.96 11.87 3.23
C ASN A 122 -19.27 11.09 3.12
N ILE A 123 -20.39 11.79 3.36
CA ILE A 123 -21.71 11.23 3.12
C ILE A 123 -21.74 10.88 1.64
N ARG A 124 -21.53 9.60 1.37
CA ARG A 124 -21.65 9.10 0.00
C ARG A 124 -23.08 9.32 -0.44
N LYS A 125 -23.33 10.31 -1.28
CA LYS A 125 -24.59 10.48 -1.95
C LYS A 125 -24.76 9.32 -2.94
N THR A 126 -25.49 8.29 -2.53
CA THR A 126 -25.83 7.18 -3.42
C THR A 126 -27.34 7.19 -3.61
N SER A 127 -27.80 6.91 -4.81
CA SER A 127 -29.21 6.72 -5.13
C SER A 127 -29.72 5.32 -4.74
N LEU A 128 -28.89 4.50 -4.09
CA LEU A 128 -29.25 3.12 -3.74
C LEU A 128 -30.53 3.04 -2.88
N LYS A 129 -30.68 3.93 -1.89
CA LYS A 129 -31.87 3.99 -1.04
C LYS A 129 -33.12 4.24 -1.86
N ASP A 130 -33.06 5.22 -2.76
CA ASP A 130 -34.21 5.61 -3.59
C ASP A 130 -34.55 4.50 -4.61
N PHE A 131 -33.49 3.84 -5.13
CA PHE A 131 -33.68 2.68 -6.00
C PHE A 131 -34.35 1.51 -5.29
N ILE A 132 -33.91 1.15 -4.08
CA ILE A 132 -34.54 0.07 -3.29
C ILE A 132 -36.01 0.41 -3.02
N ILE A 133 -36.33 1.64 -2.61
CA ILE A 133 -37.70 2.06 -2.34
C ILE A 133 -38.55 1.96 -3.62
N SER A 134 -38.02 2.27 -4.78
CA SER A 134 -38.73 2.16 -6.06
C SER A 134 -39.04 0.71 -6.47
N CYS A 135 -38.12 -0.22 -6.11
CA CYS A 135 -38.30 -1.66 -6.40
C CYS A 135 -39.27 -2.36 -5.43
N MET A 136 -39.58 -1.76 -4.30
CA MET A 136 -40.51 -2.31 -3.27
C MET A 136 -41.95 -1.83 -3.42
N LYS A 137 -42.26 -1.01 -4.42
CA LYS A 137 -43.61 -0.60 -4.81
C LYS A 137 -44.11 -1.44 -5.97
#